data_d16e4b91605f2e10c62e6aa4796e335b
#
_entry.id   d16e4b91605f2e10c62e6aa4796e335b
#
_cell.length_a   1.000
_cell.length_b   1.000
_cell.length_c   1.000
_cell.angle_alpha   90.00
_cell.angle_beta   90.00
_cell.angle_gamma   90.00
#
_symmetry.space_group_name_H-M   'P 1'
#
loop_
_entity.id
_entity.type
_entity.pdbx_description
1 polymer ?
#
loop_
_entity_poly.entity_id
_entity_poly.type
_entity_poly.pdbx_seq_one_letter_code
_entity_poly.pdbx_strand_id
1 'polypeptide(L)'
;MRTTLLLVAAALAVTTAVAATPAATAVPGTAAPQPGLSPALRDWREIPVLEDGRIMPLDTFARRAADTICHAQTPKLATGPGGTLVRWQADELLLDWLARPAAWEEIPFLTAEHEAVRELLGLPLFADTPSGRERLKHAAPADVEDCEKLRERLVAIDERRREAMAAGG
;
A
#
# COMPACT_ATOMS: atom_id res chain seq x y z
N MET A 1 2.51 24.78 -81.03
CA MET A 1 1.58 24.91 -79.89
C MET A 1 2.32 24.30 -78.68
N ARG A 2 2.82 25.17 -77.81
CA ARG A 2 3.59 24.75 -76.60
C ARG A 2 2.71 25.05 -75.40
N THR A 3 2.29 24.01 -74.71
CA THR A 3 1.47 24.11 -73.51
C THR A 3 2.40 24.06 -72.30
N THR A 4 2.51 25.17 -71.61
CA THR A 4 3.33 25.37 -70.41
C THR A 4 2.54 24.87 -69.20
N LEU A 5 3.07 23.83 -68.50
CA LEU A 5 2.49 23.28 -67.29
C LEU A 5 3.07 24.03 -66.08
N LEU A 6 2.23 24.79 -65.40
CA LEU A 6 2.55 25.50 -64.18
C LEU A 6 2.38 24.58 -62.99
N LEU A 7 3.47 24.25 -62.32
CA LEU A 7 3.49 23.41 -61.11
C LEU A 7 3.40 24.32 -59.91
N VAL A 8 2.25 24.35 -59.24
CA VAL A 8 2.06 25.07 -57.96
C VAL A 8 2.42 24.13 -56.82
N ALA A 9 3.56 24.42 -56.20
CA ALA A 9 3.98 23.73 -54.99
C ALA A 9 3.27 24.35 -53.77
N ALA A 10 2.30 23.66 -53.21
CA ALA A 10 1.68 24.01 -51.90
C ALA A 10 2.51 23.45 -50.76
N ALA A 11 3.22 24.34 -50.06
CA ALA A 11 3.93 23.99 -48.83
C ALA A 11 2.91 23.84 -47.67
N LEU A 12 2.66 22.62 -47.24
CA LEU A 12 1.89 22.35 -46.02
C LEU A 12 2.80 22.54 -44.80
N ALA A 13 2.65 23.65 -44.08
CA ALA A 13 3.26 23.87 -42.78
C ALA A 13 2.48 23.05 -41.73
N VAL A 14 3.03 21.91 -41.31
CA VAL A 14 2.51 21.17 -40.19
C VAL A 14 3.00 21.82 -38.89
N THR A 15 2.14 22.61 -38.27
CA THR A 15 2.35 23.16 -36.93
C THR A 15 2.04 22.03 -35.92
N THR A 16 3.08 21.39 -35.42
CA THR A 16 2.96 20.45 -34.27
C THR A 16 2.71 21.29 -33.01
N ALA A 17 1.46 21.37 -32.58
CA ALA A 17 1.10 21.89 -31.29
C ALA A 17 1.58 20.85 -30.25
N VAL A 18 2.68 21.15 -29.56
CA VAL A 18 3.10 20.43 -28.34
C VAL A 18 2.07 20.77 -27.26
N ALA A 19 1.14 19.88 -27.04
CA ALA A 19 0.26 19.96 -25.89
C ALA A 19 1.14 19.82 -24.63
N ALA A 20 1.34 20.95 -23.93
CA ALA A 20 1.91 20.94 -22.59
C ALA A 20 0.94 20.15 -21.71
N THR A 21 1.31 18.93 -21.35
CA THR A 21 0.62 18.16 -20.31
C THR A 21 0.71 19.00 -19.03
N PRO A 22 -0.41 19.38 -18.40
CA PRO A 22 -0.34 20.04 -17.11
C PRO A 22 0.42 19.14 -16.17
N ALA A 23 1.52 19.63 -15.61
CA ALA A 23 2.21 18.95 -14.53
C ALA A 23 1.19 18.76 -13.42
N ALA A 24 0.79 17.49 -13.21
CA ALA A 24 -0.06 17.15 -12.09
C ALA A 24 0.66 17.65 -10.84
N THR A 25 0.04 18.63 -10.18
CA THR A 25 0.51 19.15 -8.90
C THR A 25 0.45 17.96 -7.94
N ALA A 26 1.61 17.36 -7.67
CA ALA A 26 1.71 16.23 -6.74
C ALA A 26 1.19 16.71 -5.38
N VAL A 27 0.09 16.13 -4.93
CA VAL A 27 -0.43 16.34 -3.58
C VAL A 27 0.68 15.89 -2.63
N PRO A 28 1.13 16.72 -1.67
CA PRO A 28 2.13 16.30 -0.69
C PRO A 28 1.57 15.07 0.06
N GLY A 29 2.21 13.92 -0.07
CA GLY A 29 1.78 12.66 0.53
C GLY A 29 1.49 11.51 -0.45
N THR A 30 1.38 11.77 -1.76
CA THR A 30 1.07 10.75 -2.79
C THR A 30 2.31 10.07 -3.38
N ALA A 31 3.52 10.41 -2.93
CA ALA A 31 4.71 9.70 -3.38
C ALA A 31 4.70 8.26 -2.85
N ALA A 32 5.00 7.28 -3.72
CA ALA A 32 5.09 5.88 -3.32
C ALA A 32 6.03 5.71 -2.12
N PRO A 33 5.67 4.84 -1.14
CA PRO A 33 6.51 4.55 0.01
C PRO A 33 7.90 4.06 -0.42
N GLN A 34 8.93 4.57 0.22
CA GLN A 34 10.32 4.17 -0.05
C GLN A 34 11.09 4.00 1.26
N PRO A 35 11.87 2.91 1.42
CA PRO A 35 12.72 2.75 2.59
C PRO A 35 13.88 3.75 2.57
N GLY A 36 14.35 4.13 3.71
CA GLY A 36 15.50 4.99 3.91
C GLY A 36 15.24 6.12 4.87
N LEU A 37 15.36 5.85 6.17
CA LEU A 37 15.33 6.90 7.18
C LEU A 37 16.60 7.75 7.08
N SER A 38 16.42 9.08 7.14
CA SER A 38 17.53 9.99 7.34
C SER A 38 18.31 9.63 8.60
N PRO A 39 19.66 9.80 8.60
CA PRO A 39 20.47 9.62 9.81
C PRO A 39 19.96 10.38 11.03
N ALA A 40 19.29 11.52 10.81
CA ALA A 40 18.66 12.31 11.87
C ALA A 40 17.52 11.57 12.62
N LEU A 41 16.98 10.49 12.06
CA LEU A 41 15.90 9.71 12.67
C LEU A 41 16.40 8.41 13.34
N ARG A 42 17.71 8.23 13.48
CA ARG A 42 18.26 7.04 14.18
C ARG A 42 17.84 6.99 15.64
N ASP A 43 17.80 8.15 16.30
CA ASP A 43 17.49 8.24 17.74
C ASP A 43 16.03 7.87 18.03
N TRP A 44 15.18 7.90 17.04
CA TRP A 44 13.78 7.51 17.20
C TRP A 44 13.63 6.02 17.58
N ARG A 45 14.58 5.16 17.21
CA ARG A 45 14.60 3.74 17.55
C ARG A 45 14.64 3.49 19.06
N GLU A 46 15.27 4.41 19.80
CA GLU A 46 15.47 4.30 21.24
C GLU A 46 14.34 4.93 22.05
N ILE A 47 13.39 5.61 21.40
CA ILE A 47 12.23 6.20 22.08
C ILE A 47 11.50 5.12 22.87
N PRO A 48 11.29 5.31 24.20
CA PRO A 48 10.57 4.36 25.01
C PRO A 48 9.07 4.37 24.67
N VAL A 49 8.51 3.20 24.41
CA VAL A 49 7.08 2.98 24.14
C VAL A 49 6.51 2.10 25.24
N LEU A 50 5.34 2.47 25.76
CA LEU A 50 4.59 1.65 26.69
C LEU A 50 3.59 0.78 25.92
N GLU A 51 3.77 -0.55 25.97
CA GLU A 51 2.85 -1.52 25.39
C GLU A 51 2.55 -2.62 26.42
N ASP A 52 1.30 -2.94 26.64
CA ASP A 52 0.83 -3.97 27.59
C ASP A 52 1.47 -3.84 28.99
N GLY A 53 1.66 -2.59 29.48
CA GLY A 53 2.28 -2.32 30.76
C GLY A 53 3.80 -2.48 30.81
N ARG A 54 4.46 -2.70 29.67
CA ARG A 54 5.92 -2.83 29.55
C ARG A 54 6.49 -1.67 28.76
N ILE A 55 7.59 -1.11 29.22
CA ILE A 55 8.37 -0.12 28.49
C ILE A 55 9.39 -0.85 27.62
N MET A 56 9.40 -0.57 26.34
CA MET A 56 10.35 -1.13 25.38
C MET A 56 10.82 -0.05 24.38
N PRO A 57 11.99 -0.22 23.73
CA PRO A 57 12.41 0.65 22.65
C PRO A 57 11.44 0.58 21.47
N LEU A 58 11.25 1.70 20.76
CA LEU A 58 10.39 1.77 19.59
C LEU A 58 10.77 0.76 18.51
N ASP A 59 12.07 0.48 18.31
CA ASP A 59 12.53 -0.56 17.38
C ASP A 59 11.94 -1.94 17.73
N THR A 60 11.88 -2.27 19.02
CA THR A 60 11.25 -3.54 19.46
C THR A 60 9.75 -3.55 19.19
N PHE A 61 9.06 -2.45 19.49
CA PHE A 61 7.65 -2.27 19.17
C PHE A 61 7.40 -2.38 17.66
N ALA A 62 8.20 -1.69 16.85
CA ALA A 62 8.08 -1.71 15.39
C ALA A 62 8.23 -3.11 14.80
N ARG A 63 9.19 -3.91 15.29
CA ARG A 63 9.38 -5.31 14.86
C ARG A 63 8.18 -6.17 15.20
N ARG A 64 7.60 -5.99 16.39
CA ARG A 64 6.38 -6.72 16.78
C ARG A 64 5.18 -6.30 15.94
N ALA A 65 5.02 -5.00 15.69
CA ALA A 65 3.97 -4.50 14.82
C ALA A 65 4.10 -5.06 13.40
N ALA A 66 5.29 -4.99 12.80
CA ALA A 66 5.55 -5.53 11.48
C ALA A 66 5.32 -7.07 11.41
N ASP A 67 5.73 -7.81 12.44
CA ASP A 67 5.51 -9.25 12.54
C ASP A 67 4.01 -9.58 12.65
N THR A 68 3.25 -8.83 13.43
CA THR A 68 1.81 -8.99 13.58
C THR A 68 1.04 -8.66 12.31
N ILE A 69 1.43 -7.58 11.61
CA ILE A 69 0.68 -7.04 10.46
C ILE A 69 1.09 -7.72 9.16
N CYS A 70 2.39 -7.89 8.93
CA CYS A 70 2.97 -8.41 7.69
C CYS A 70 3.46 -9.86 7.80
N HIS A 71 3.38 -10.49 8.98
CA HIS A 71 3.95 -11.82 9.29
C HIS A 71 5.46 -11.88 9.04
N ALA A 72 6.16 -10.75 9.20
CA ALA A 72 7.61 -10.64 9.03
C ALA A 72 8.16 -9.38 9.69
N GLN A 73 9.29 -9.48 10.41
CA GLN A 73 9.95 -8.33 11.03
C GLN A 73 10.66 -7.42 10.00
N THR A 74 10.98 -7.95 8.83
CA THR A 74 11.57 -7.19 7.72
C THR A 74 10.85 -7.56 6.42
N PRO A 75 9.61 -7.10 6.22
CA PRO A 75 8.79 -7.53 5.09
C PRO A 75 9.36 -7.04 3.76
N LYS A 76 9.07 -7.79 2.69
CA LYS A 76 9.28 -7.37 1.31
C LYS A 76 7.93 -6.96 0.75
N LEU A 77 7.77 -5.68 0.45
CA LEU A 77 6.52 -5.10 0.00
C LEU A 77 6.66 -4.51 -1.40
N ALA A 78 5.57 -4.52 -2.16
CA ALA A 78 5.54 -4.04 -3.55
C ALA A 78 5.47 -2.50 -3.63
N THR A 79 6.44 -1.82 -3.01
CA THR A 79 6.49 -0.36 -2.93
C THR A 79 7.46 0.28 -3.94
N GLY A 80 8.24 -0.52 -4.64
CA GLY A 80 9.16 -0.01 -5.66
C GLY A 80 8.47 0.32 -6.99
N PRO A 81 9.20 0.98 -7.92
CA PRO A 81 8.67 1.31 -9.24
C PRO A 81 8.12 0.07 -9.96
N GLY A 82 6.90 0.19 -10.52
CA GLY A 82 6.23 -0.93 -11.19
C GLY A 82 5.86 -2.10 -10.28
N GLY A 83 5.71 -1.87 -8.96
CA GLY A 83 5.34 -2.91 -8.01
C GLY A 83 6.50 -3.84 -7.63
N THR A 84 7.75 -3.41 -7.81
CA THR A 84 8.91 -4.21 -7.39
C THR A 84 8.95 -4.37 -5.87
N LEU A 85 9.36 -5.58 -5.42
CA LEU A 85 9.47 -5.89 -4.02
C LEU A 85 10.68 -5.19 -3.40
N VAL A 86 10.44 -4.36 -2.41
CA VAL A 86 11.45 -3.66 -1.62
C VAL A 86 11.41 -4.17 -0.19
N ARG A 87 12.60 -4.43 0.39
CA ARG A 87 12.73 -4.85 1.79
C ARG A 87 12.68 -3.63 2.70
N TRP A 88 11.81 -3.67 3.70
CA TRP A 88 11.65 -2.63 4.70
C TRP A 88 12.26 -3.04 6.03
N GLN A 89 12.92 -2.10 6.73
CA GLN A 89 13.20 -2.23 8.16
C GLN A 89 11.92 -1.90 8.94
N ALA A 90 11.69 -2.57 10.06
CA ALA A 90 10.43 -2.42 10.80
C ALA A 90 10.19 -0.99 11.30
N ASP A 91 11.24 -0.33 11.78
CA ASP A 91 11.18 1.04 12.28
C ASP A 91 10.92 2.07 11.17
N GLU A 92 11.53 1.87 10.00
CA GLU A 92 11.28 2.68 8.79
C GLU A 92 9.84 2.51 8.31
N LEU A 93 9.37 1.26 8.29
CA LEU A 93 8.01 0.92 7.89
C LEU A 93 6.97 1.55 8.81
N LEU A 94 7.16 1.40 10.14
CA LEU A 94 6.25 1.98 11.13
C LEU A 94 6.19 3.50 11.01
N LEU A 95 7.35 4.16 10.87
CA LEU A 95 7.38 5.61 10.70
C LEU A 95 6.66 6.04 9.42
N ASP A 96 6.86 5.31 8.34
CA ASP A 96 6.24 5.63 7.07
C ASP A 96 4.70 5.43 7.10
N TRP A 97 4.21 4.39 7.77
CA TRP A 97 2.77 4.21 8.02
C TRP A 97 2.17 5.38 8.81
N LEU A 98 2.89 5.86 9.82
CA LEU A 98 2.42 6.98 10.65
C LEU A 98 2.48 8.32 9.91
N ALA A 99 3.51 8.54 9.12
CA ALA A 99 3.73 9.81 8.42
C ALA A 99 2.90 9.96 7.15
N ARG A 100 2.62 8.86 6.45
CA ARG A 100 1.98 8.85 5.13
C ARG A 100 0.93 7.73 4.99
N PRO A 101 -0.08 7.65 5.86
CA PRO A 101 -1.05 6.54 5.85
C PRO A 101 -1.74 6.38 4.48
N ALA A 102 -2.13 7.47 3.84
CA ALA A 102 -2.81 7.43 2.54
C ALA A 102 -1.97 6.80 1.41
N ALA A 103 -0.64 6.83 1.51
CA ALA A 103 0.23 6.19 0.52
C ALA A 103 0.22 4.66 0.61
N TRP A 104 -0.35 4.10 1.69
CA TRP A 104 -0.39 2.68 1.98
C TRP A 104 -1.78 2.04 1.76
N GLU A 105 -2.80 2.82 1.47
CA GLU A 105 -4.19 2.34 1.33
C GLU A 105 -4.34 1.23 0.29
N GLU A 106 -3.65 1.34 -0.85
CA GLU A 106 -3.74 0.37 -1.94
C GLU A 106 -2.56 -0.64 -1.96
N ILE A 107 -1.61 -0.53 -1.04
CA ILE A 107 -0.45 -1.43 -1.02
C ILE A 107 -0.77 -2.67 -0.19
N PRO A 108 -0.67 -3.89 -0.74
CA PRO A 108 -0.96 -5.11 -0.01
C PRO A 108 0.16 -5.45 0.97
N PHE A 109 -0.07 -5.23 2.26
CA PHE A 109 0.86 -5.57 3.34
C PHE A 109 0.20 -6.25 4.54
N LEU A 110 -1.13 -6.20 4.65
CA LEU A 110 -1.87 -6.87 5.72
C LEU A 110 -1.89 -8.37 5.48
N THR A 111 -1.49 -9.18 6.47
CA THR A 111 -1.51 -10.63 6.34
C THR A 111 -2.92 -11.17 6.14
N ALA A 112 -3.16 -11.83 5.01
CA ALA A 112 -4.43 -12.43 4.61
C ALA A 112 -4.18 -13.80 3.93
N GLU A 113 -3.48 -14.70 4.61
CA GLU A 113 -3.10 -16.02 4.06
C GLU A 113 -4.24 -17.04 4.11
N HIS A 114 -5.20 -16.86 5.02
CA HIS A 114 -6.28 -17.81 5.20
C HIS A 114 -7.32 -17.69 4.07
N GLU A 115 -7.67 -18.85 3.48
CA GLU A 115 -8.60 -18.93 2.35
C GLU A 115 -9.95 -18.26 2.65
N ALA A 116 -10.55 -18.54 3.80
CA ALA A 116 -11.82 -17.95 4.18
C ALA A 116 -11.75 -16.42 4.39
N VAL A 117 -10.58 -15.88 4.78
CA VAL A 117 -10.37 -14.43 4.87
C VAL A 117 -10.31 -13.83 3.48
N ARG A 118 -9.58 -14.44 2.55
CA ARG A 118 -9.51 -13.95 1.17
C ARG A 118 -10.85 -14.05 0.45
N GLU A 119 -11.59 -15.14 0.67
CA GLU A 119 -12.96 -15.29 0.14
C GLU A 119 -13.89 -14.21 0.69
N LEU A 120 -13.80 -13.91 2.00
CA LEU A 120 -14.58 -12.85 2.63
C LEU A 120 -14.28 -11.47 2.02
N LEU A 121 -13.00 -11.19 1.75
CA LEU A 121 -12.54 -9.95 1.13
C LEU A 121 -12.76 -9.92 -0.40
N GLY A 122 -13.18 -11.01 -1.00
CA GLY A 122 -13.33 -11.11 -2.47
C GLY A 122 -11.99 -11.16 -3.23
N LEU A 123 -10.91 -11.52 -2.54
CA LEU A 123 -9.56 -11.52 -3.11
C LEU A 123 -9.18 -12.90 -3.67
N PRO A 124 -8.43 -12.98 -4.79
CA PRO A 124 -7.95 -14.24 -5.33
C PRO A 124 -6.90 -14.87 -4.41
N LEU A 125 -6.91 -16.22 -4.31
CA LEU A 125 -5.90 -16.99 -3.55
C LEU A 125 -4.54 -17.04 -4.23
N PHE A 126 -4.55 -16.99 -5.57
CA PHE A 126 -3.35 -17.14 -6.39
C PHE A 126 -3.29 -16.06 -7.45
N ALA A 127 -2.08 -15.69 -7.84
CA ALA A 127 -1.81 -14.91 -9.05
C ALA A 127 -0.94 -15.72 -10.01
N ASP A 128 -1.17 -15.55 -11.30
CA ASP A 128 -0.29 -16.07 -12.33
C ASP A 128 0.87 -15.11 -12.56
N THR A 129 2.07 -15.58 -12.31
CA THR A 129 3.33 -14.82 -12.50
C THR A 129 4.14 -15.46 -13.62
N PRO A 130 5.12 -14.75 -14.20
CA PRO A 130 6.02 -15.34 -15.19
C PRO A 130 6.80 -16.57 -14.68
N SER A 131 6.96 -16.69 -13.36
CA SER A 131 7.61 -17.82 -12.68
C SER A 131 6.65 -18.96 -12.33
N GLY A 132 5.34 -18.81 -12.58
CA GLY A 132 4.30 -19.79 -12.28
C GLY A 132 3.19 -19.23 -11.40
N ARG A 133 2.34 -20.12 -10.89
CA ARG A 133 1.23 -19.75 -10.01
C ARG A 133 1.72 -19.51 -8.59
N GLU A 134 1.58 -18.29 -8.10
CA GLU A 134 2.02 -17.88 -6.76
C GLU A 134 0.83 -17.66 -5.83
N ARG A 135 0.95 -18.12 -4.57
CA ARG A 135 -0.06 -17.89 -3.53
C ARG A 135 0.07 -16.47 -2.99
N LEU A 136 -1.01 -15.72 -3.07
CA LEU A 136 -1.10 -14.38 -2.52
C LEU A 136 -1.31 -14.43 -1.00
N LYS A 137 -0.54 -13.63 -0.26
CA LYS A 137 -0.51 -13.66 1.21
C LYS A 137 -0.99 -12.38 1.85
N HIS A 138 -1.02 -11.30 1.12
CA HIS A 138 -1.34 -9.97 1.64
C HIS A 138 -2.60 -9.40 1.00
N ALA A 139 -3.25 -8.50 1.74
CA ALA A 139 -4.34 -7.64 1.31
C ALA A 139 -3.94 -6.18 1.53
N ALA A 140 -4.54 -5.26 0.78
CA ALA A 140 -4.38 -3.84 1.03
C ALA A 140 -5.37 -3.36 2.11
N PRO A 141 -5.11 -2.26 2.84
CA PRO A 141 -6.09 -1.65 3.73
C PRO A 141 -7.42 -1.35 3.05
N ALA A 142 -7.41 -0.81 1.83
CA ALA A 142 -8.61 -0.54 1.04
C ALA A 142 -9.48 -1.81 0.84
N ASP A 143 -8.87 -2.97 0.58
CA ASP A 143 -9.61 -4.24 0.44
C ASP A 143 -10.41 -4.59 1.72
N VAL A 144 -9.88 -4.20 2.88
CA VAL A 144 -10.50 -4.46 4.19
C VAL A 144 -11.58 -3.43 4.49
N GLU A 145 -11.31 -2.16 4.23
CA GLU A 145 -12.22 -1.04 4.48
C GLU A 145 -13.45 -1.09 3.58
N ASP A 146 -13.30 -1.48 2.33
CA ASP A 146 -14.37 -1.59 1.34
C ASP A 146 -15.19 -2.88 1.47
N CYS A 147 -14.77 -3.81 2.34
CA CYS A 147 -15.45 -5.08 2.53
C CYS A 147 -16.69 -4.96 3.45
N GLU A 148 -17.88 -4.74 2.88
CA GLU A 148 -19.14 -4.67 3.61
C GLU A 148 -19.43 -5.95 4.42
N LYS A 149 -19.16 -7.12 3.85
CA LYS A 149 -19.34 -8.42 4.53
C LYS A 149 -18.50 -8.55 5.81
N LEU A 150 -17.27 -8.00 5.79
CA LEU A 150 -16.41 -7.98 6.98
C LEU A 150 -17.00 -7.02 8.03
N ARG A 151 -17.43 -5.85 7.61
CA ARG A 151 -18.05 -4.85 8.49
C ARG A 151 -19.29 -5.41 9.18
N GLU A 152 -20.20 -6.04 8.44
CA GLU A 152 -21.40 -6.71 8.98
C GLU A 152 -21.03 -7.80 10.01
N ARG A 153 -20.02 -8.63 9.71
CA ARG A 153 -19.56 -9.66 10.65
C ARG A 153 -18.97 -9.10 11.93
N LEU A 154 -18.18 -8.01 11.82
CA LEU A 154 -17.61 -7.34 13.00
C LEU A 154 -18.70 -6.77 13.91
N VAL A 155 -19.71 -6.13 13.34
CA VAL A 155 -20.88 -5.64 14.08
C VAL A 155 -21.58 -6.79 14.81
N ALA A 156 -21.88 -7.88 14.11
CA ALA A 156 -22.54 -9.05 14.70
C ALA A 156 -21.72 -9.74 15.81
N ILE A 157 -20.37 -9.69 15.73
CA ILE A 157 -19.48 -10.20 16.79
C ILE A 157 -19.52 -9.28 18.00
N ASP A 158 -19.48 -7.97 17.80
CA ASP A 158 -19.51 -6.97 18.88
C ASP A 158 -20.85 -7.00 19.63
N GLU A 159 -21.95 -7.16 18.93
CA GLU A 159 -23.30 -7.34 19.53
C GLU A 159 -23.33 -8.58 20.40
N ARG A 160 -22.91 -9.74 19.90
CA ARG A 160 -22.85 -10.99 20.69
C ARG A 160 -21.94 -10.87 21.91
N ARG A 161 -20.83 -10.16 21.78
CA ARG A 161 -19.93 -9.90 22.91
C ARG A 161 -20.59 -9.06 23.99
N ARG A 162 -21.33 -8.00 23.60
CA ARG A 162 -22.08 -7.14 24.52
C ARG A 162 -23.17 -7.93 25.25
N GLU A 163 -23.92 -8.76 24.51
CA GLU A 163 -24.94 -9.64 25.09
C GLU A 163 -24.34 -10.63 26.11
N ALA A 164 -23.23 -11.26 25.77
CA ALA A 164 -22.52 -12.17 26.66
C ALA A 164 -22.04 -11.48 27.95
N MET A 165 -21.52 -10.25 27.84
CA MET A 165 -21.11 -9.46 29.00
C MET A 165 -22.30 -9.05 29.87
N ALA A 166 -23.45 -8.72 29.27
CA ALA A 166 -24.66 -8.36 30.00
C ALA A 166 -25.32 -9.57 30.70
N ALA A 167 -25.18 -10.78 30.16
CA ALA A 167 -25.72 -12.00 30.73
C ALA A 167 -24.83 -12.62 31.83
N GLY A 168 -23.56 -12.25 31.91
CA GLY A 168 -22.57 -12.79 32.86
C GLY A 168 -22.33 -11.91 34.10
N GLY A 169 -22.99 -10.76 34.23
CA GLY A 169 -22.96 -9.86 35.40
C GLY A 169 -24.25 -10.05 36.23
#